data_7f1173eba5bacf7e432c4ae04ad42664
#
_entry.id   7f1173eba5bacf7e432c4ae04ad42664
#
_cell.length_a   1.000
_cell.length_b   1.000
_cell.length_c   1.000
_cell.angle_alpha   90.00
_cell.angle_beta   90.00
_cell.angle_gamma   90.00
#
_symmetry.space_group_name_H-M   'P 1'
#
loop_
_entity.id
_entity.type
_entity.pdbx_description
1 polymer ?
#
loop_
_entity_poly.entity_id
_entity_poly.type
_entity_poly.pdbx_seq_one_letter_code
_entity_poly.pdbx_strand_id
1 'polypeptide(L)'
;MKKTKLCLNVMLGNEEHVVGRMLNSCYKYIDYWVIQCNGTDKTQQIVENFFKEKNIPGFTYNVEWQYPGWNSDHLIKKCQEIDHGCDWFFRIDADEQLEVDDDFDWSLLENTSFDDFNVTAKSSSSVWYRSRLWNTKVSWRFHHDKRHECIYIDGGRKLNTYNLPSQFRHFIINDGQTWNNPTKFLTDALELENQHVAGWTILEDTYHFWYIGKSYYDAVSVGSYPLGEVHIQEYARRSIFYFEEYLNHMFNYKELGYATGISEMAYYSLYCLGQMYRVCKNYEKAIEYYIRAEEWCPKRNEHIVGLAESYKEIGDFQSMRMQTEKLVNPERKLPFPEFYFMMNSNIYIDSGEYGKFLHKISCENCVEIP
;
A
#
# COMPACT_ATOMS: atom_id res chain seq x y z
N MET A 1 -8.21 24.06 -21.05
CA MET A 1 -9.14 24.30 -19.91
C MET A 1 -9.76 22.97 -19.52
N LYS A 2 -9.83 22.67 -18.22
CA LYS A 2 -10.48 21.48 -17.68
C LYS A 2 -11.96 21.45 -18.11
N LYS A 3 -12.36 20.47 -18.91
CA LYS A 3 -13.77 20.22 -19.26
C LYS A 3 -14.39 19.14 -18.37
N THR A 4 -13.57 18.23 -17.88
CA THR A 4 -13.97 17.10 -17.03
C THR A 4 -14.32 17.57 -15.62
N LYS A 5 -15.42 17.08 -15.08
CA LYS A 5 -15.92 17.41 -13.74
C LYS A 5 -15.66 16.27 -12.76
N LEU A 6 -15.19 16.63 -11.56
CA LEU A 6 -14.85 15.68 -10.49
C LEU A 6 -15.80 15.84 -9.29
N CYS A 7 -16.31 14.71 -8.81
CA CYS A 7 -17.05 14.60 -7.56
C CYS A 7 -16.13 13.99 -6.48
N LEU A 8 -15.74 14.81 -5.50
CA LEU A 8 -14.98 14.34 -4.36
C LEU A 8 -15.84 13.43 -3.50
N ASN A 9 -15.37 12.22 -3.22
CA ASN A 9 -15.98 11.31 -2.27
C ASN A 9 -14.94 10.80 -1.26
N VAL A 10 -15.16 11.03 0.02
CA VAL A 10 -14.23 10.64 1.08
C VAL A 10 -14.96 10.33 2.38
N MET A 11 -14.43 9.39 3.14
CA MET A 11 -14.83 9.13 4.52
C MET A 11 -13.86 9.82 5.45
N LEU A 12 -14.38 10.58 6.41
CA LEU A 12 -13.60 11.30 7.39
C LEU A 12 -14.04 10.89 8.80
N GLY A 13 -13.07 10.62 9.66
CA GLY A 13 -13.25 10.44 11.09
C GLY A 13 -12.90 11.73 11.86
N ASN A 14 -12.03 11.61 12.85
CA ASN A 14 -11.48 12.71 13.64
C ASN A 14 -10.19 13.23 12.97
N GLU A 15 -10.33 14.02 11.91
CA GLU A 15 -9.25 14.50 11.04
C GLU A 15 -9.09 16.02 11.05
N GLU A 16 -9.57 16.71 12.13
CA GLU A 16 -9.56 18.18 12.19
C GLU A 16 -8.16 18.79 12.01
N HIS A 17 -7.11 18.06 12.36
CA HIS A 17 -5.72 18.50 12.27
C HIS A 17 -5.11 18.40 10.87
N VAL A 18 -5.66 17.58 9.95
CA VAL A 18 -5.10 17.34 8.60
C VAL A 18 -6.06 17.67 7.47
N VAL A 19 -7.38 17.58 7.68
CA VAL A 19 -8.39 17.74 6.64
C VAL A 19 -8.27 19.03 5.84
N GLY A 20 -7.94 20.14 6.50
CA GLY A 20 -7.75 21.44 5.85
C GLY A 20 -6.63 21.44 4.82
N ARG A 21 -5.57 20.68 5.04
CA ARG A 21 -4.45 20.50 4.10
C ARG A 21 -4.89 19.74 2.86
N MET A 22 -5.60 18.61 3.04
CA MET A 22 -6.16 17.82 1.96
C MET A 22 -7.09 18.67 1.08
N LEU A 23 -8.06 19.37 1.69
CA LEU A 23 -9.01 20.21 0.97
C LEU A 23 -8.32 21.31 0.16
N ASN A 24 -7.32 22.00 0.75
CA ASN A 24 -6.56 23.04 0.05
C ASN A 24 -5.78 22.49 -1.16
N SER A 25 -5.35 21.25 -1.14
CA SER A 25 -4.62 20.64 -2.25
C SER A 25 -5.50 20.31 -3.46
N CYS A 26 -6.79 19.98 -3.24
CA CYS A 26 -7.63 19.42 -4.29
C CYS A 26 -8.81 20.32 -4.73
N TYR A 27 -9.28 21.28 -3.90
CA TYR A 27 -10.56 21.99 -4.13
C TYR A 27 -10.69 22.63 -5.52
N LYS A 28 -9.61 23.18 -6.07
CA LYS A 28 -9.61 23.84 -7.40
C LYS A 28 -9.96 22.90 -8.55
N TYR A 29 -9.95 21.60 -8.30
CA TYR A 29 -10.29 20.57 -9.27
C TYR A 29 -11.66 19.93 -9.02
N ILE A 30 -12.33 20.28 -7.91
CA ILE A 30 -13.58 19.67 -7.47
C ILE A 30 -14.76 20.51 -7.94
N ASP A 31 -15.76 19.86 -8.53
CA ASP A 31 -16.98 20.49 -9.00
C ASP A 31 -18.19 20.15 -8.12
N TYR A 32 -18.13 19.02 -7.42
CA TYR A 32 -19.12 18.57 -6.44
C TYR A 32 -18.44 17.71 -5.35
N TRP A 33 -19.06 17.60 -4.19
CA TRP A 33 -18.52 16.78 -3.11
C TRP A 33 -19.60 16.08 -2.30
N VAL A 34 -19.32 14.83 -1.89
CA VAL A 34 -20.14 14.03 -0.98
C VAL A 34 -19.21 13.41 0.04
N ILE A 35 -19.31 13.81 1.29
CA ILE A 35 -18.36 13.42 2.33
C ILE A 35 -19.11 12.78 3.50
N GLN A 36 -18.73 11.56 3.83
CA GLN A 36 -19.21 10.88 5.02
C GLN A 36 -18.32 11.29 6.20
N CYS A 37 -18.91 11.94 7.20
CA CYS A 37 -18.22 12.36 8.42
C CYS A 37 -18.71 11.53 9.62
N ASN A 38 -17.85 10.71 10.19
CA ASN A 38 -18.15 9.83 11.32
C ASN A 38 -17.43 10.25 12.63
N GLY A 39 -16.68 11.37 12.59
CA GLY A 39 -15.95 11.89 13.74
C GLY A 39 -16.83 12.65 14.74
N THR A 40 -16.25 12.94 15.90
CA THR A 40 -16.86 13.75 16.97
C THR A 40 -16.16 15.08 17.19
N ASP A 41 -15.08 15.35 16.44
CA ASP A 41 -14.31 16.58 16.44
C ASP A 41 -14.89 17.63 15.46
N LYS A 42 -14.11 18.64 15.10
CA LYS A 42 -14.55 19.72 14.21
C LYS A 42 -14.39 19.39 12.71
N THR A 43 -14.02 18.17 12.34
CA THR A 43 -13.76 17.79 10.95
C THR A 43 -14.92 18.16 10.02
N GLN A 44 -16.16 17.77 10.38
CA GLN A 44 -17.35 18.11 9.58
C GLN A 44 -17.52 19.61 9.40
N GLN A 45 -17.42 20.39 10.47
CA GLN A 45 -17.56 21.85 10.44
C GLN A 45 -16.51 22.52 9.55
N ILE A 46 -15.26 22.03 9.61
CA ILE A 46 -14.17 22.52 8.76
C ILE A 46 -14.50 22.30 7.29
N VAL A 47 -14.94 21.08 6.91
CA VAL A 47 -15.32 20.72 5.54
C VAL A 47 -16.44 21.61 5.00
N GLU A 48 -17.55 21.74 5.77
CA GLU A 48 -18.71 22.51 5.36
C GLU A 48 -18.38 23.99 5.18
N ASN A 49 -17.64 24.59 6.11
CA ASN A 49 -17.21 25.98 6.03
C ASN A 49 -16.28 26.21 4.84
N PHE A 50 -15.35 25.29 4.60
CA PHE A 50 -14.39 25.38 3.50
C PHE A 50 -15.08 25.41 2.15
N PHE A 51 -15.94 24.45 1.85
CA PHE A 51 -16.63 24.39 0.57
C PHE A 51 -17.68 25.47 0.39
N LYS A 52 -18.33 25.93 1.46
CA LYS A 52 -19.19 27.10 1.45
C LYS A 52 -18.42 28.35 1.05
N GLU A 53 -17.23 28.59 1.60
CA GLU A 53 -16.34 29.70 1.24
C GLU A 53 -15.92 29.64 -0.24
N LYS A 54 -15.64 28.45 -0.76
CA LYS A 54 -15.22 28.24 -2.14
C LYS A 54 -16.41 28.20 -3.14
N ASN A 55 -17.66 28.27 -2.66
CA ASN A 55 -18.88 28.16 -3.47
C ASN A 55 -18.94 26.87 -4.32
N ILE A 56 -18.45 25.74 -3.79
CA ILE A 56 -18.51 24.44 -4.43
C ILE A 56 -19.70 23.67 -3.83
N PRO A 57 -20.66 23.19 -4.64
CA PRO A 57 -21.83 22.49 -4.13
C PRO A 57 -21.48 21.08 -3.65
N GLY A 58 -22.21 20.62 -2.62
CA GLY A 58 -22.06 19.30 -2.04
C GLY A 58 -22.60 19.27 -0.63
N PHE A 59 -22.39 18.17 0.08
CA PHE A 59 -22.86 18.02 1.44
C PHE A 59 -22.06 16.98 2.22
N THR A 60 -22.07 17.12 3.53
CA THR A 60 -21.69 16.08 4.49
C THR A 60 -22.93 15.28 4.90
N TYR A 61 -22.69 14.04 5.27
CA TYR A 61 -23.68 13.21 5.96
C TYR A 61 -22.99 12.28 6.97
N ASN A 62 -23.77 11.77 7.90
CA ASN A 62 -23.30 10.84 8.91
C ASN A 62 -24.11 9.54 8.83
N VAL A 63 -23.46 8.44 9.09
CA VAL A 63 -24.07 7.11 9.23
C VAL A 63 -23.29 6.37 10.31
N GLU A 64 -23.95 5.48 11.03
CA GLU A 64 -23.27 4.68 12.05
C GLU A 64 -22.13 3.89 11.43
N TRP A 65 -20.91 4.09 11.97
CA TRP A 65 -19.74 3.42 11.49
C TRP A 65 -19.83 1.91 11.71
N GLN A 66 -19.63 1.15 10.65
CA GLN A 66 -19.56 -0.31 10.71
C GLN A 66 -18.10 -0.78 10.58
N TYR A 67 -17.59 -0.76 9.36
CA TYR A 67 -16.21 -1.07 9.01
C TYR A 67 -15.88 -0.49 7.62
N PRO A 68 -14.60 -0.37 7.24
CA PRO A 68 -14.19 0.35 6.03
C PRO A 68 -14.93 -0.05 4.76
N GLY A 69 -15.02 -1.34 4.44
CA GLY A 69 -15.67 -1.82 3.21
C GLY A 69 -17.16 -1.49 3.16
N TRP A 70 -17.90 -1.67 4.26
CA TRP A 70 -19.32 -1.30 4.33
C TRP A 70 -19.52 0.20 4.15
N ASN A 71 -18.71 1.02 4.84
CA ASN A 71 -18.83 2.48 4.75
C ASN A 71 -18.42 3.00 3.38
N SER A 72 -17.39 2.41 2.73
CA SER A 72 -17.00 2.73 1.36
C SER A 72 -18.11 2.38 0.35
N ASP A 73 -18.75 1.20 0.50
CA ASP A 73 -19.87 0.80 -0.35
C ASP A 73 -21.10 1.71 -0.13
N HIS A 74 -21.37 2.09 1.12
CA HIS A 74 -22.43 3.03 1.44
C HIS A 74 -22.18 4.41 0.82
N LEU A 75 -20.95 4.92 0.92
CA LEU A 75 -20.57 6.22 0.35
C LEU A 75 -20.68 6.23 -1.18
N ILE A 76 -20.13 5.21 -1.87
CA ILE A 76 -20.19 5.19 -3.35
C ILE A 76 -21.61 5.05 -3.86
N LYS A 77 -22.47 4.28 -3.21
CA LYS A 77 -23.90 4.22 -3.52
C LYS A 77 -24.56 5.56 -3.34
N LYS A 78 -24.28 6.25 -2.22
CA LYS A 78 -24.80 7.59 -1.97
C LYS A 78 -24.42 8.58 -3.06
N CYS A 79 -23.19 8.52 -3.54
CA CYS A 79 -22.73 9.33 -4.67
C CYS A 79 -23.49 8.99 -5.96
N GLN A 80 -23.74 7.73 -6.24
CA GLN A 80 -24.44 7.26 -7.46
C GLN A 80 -25.94 7.60 -7.47
N GLU A 81 -26.56 7.84 -6.31
CA GLU A 81 -27.97 8.24 -6.21
C GLU A 81 -28.22 9.70 -6.57
N ILE A 82 -27.19 10.52 -6.69
CA ILE A 82 -27.28 11.96 -6.79
C ILE A 82 -26.91 12.40 -8.20
N ASP A 83 -27.74 13.27 -8.79
CA ASP A 83 -27.41 13.95 -10.04
C ASP A 83 -26.49 15.14 -9.75
N HIS A 84 -25.18 14.88 -9.73
CA HIS A 84 -24.14 15.89 -9.49
C HIS A 84 -23.50 16.41 -10.77
N GLY A 85 -23.82 15.83 -11.92
CA GLY A 85 -23.33 16.25 -13.25
C GLY A 85 -21.81 16.12 -13.43
N CYS A 86 -21.13 15.27 -12.63
CA CYS A 86 -19.69 15.02 -12.74
C CYS A 86 -19.42 13.76 -13.57
N ASP A 87 -18.22 13.71 -14.18
CA ASP A 87 -17.78 12.61 -15.04
C ASP A 87 -17.08 11.52 -14.23
N TRP A 88 -16.38 11.89 -13.16
CA TRP A 88 -15.59 11.00 -12.32
C TRP A 88 -15.86 11.20 -10.84
N PHE A 89 -15.99 10.12 -10.09
CA PHE A 89 -15.80 10.11 -8.66
C PHE A 89 -14.31 10.18 -8.38
N PHE A 90 -13.91 11.04 -7.46
CA PHE A 90 -12.52 11.22 -7.06
C PHE A 90 -12.38 10.98 -5.57
N ARG A 91 -11.44 10.10 -5.17
CA ARG A 91 -11.14 9.81 -3.77
C ARG A 91 -9.73 10.23 -3.40
N ILE A 92 -9.61 10.89 -2.26
CA ILE A 92 -8.35 11.23 -1.60
C ILE A 92 -8.54 11.10 -0.10
N ASP A 93 -7.58 10.52 0.62
CA ASP A 93 -7.68 10.33 2.06
C ASP A 93 -7.25 11.60 2.80
N ALA A 94 -7.67 11.79 4.09
CA ALA A 94 -7.47 13.04 4.82
C ALA A 94 -5.98 13.41 5.01
N ASP A 95 -5.11 12.41 5.09
CA ASP A 95 -3.66 12.53 5.26
C ASP A 95 -2.88 12.56 3.94
N GLU A 96 -3.58 12.78 2.82
CA GLU A 96 -3.00 12.90 1.48
C GLU A 96 -3.10 14.32 0.95
N GLN A 97 -2.25 14.64 -0.01
CA GLN A 97 -2.32 15.87 -0.81
C GLN A 97 -2.33 15.52 -2.28
N LEU A 98 -3.21 16.18 -3.03
CA LEU A 98 -3.20 16.11 -4.49
C LEU A 98 -2.15 17.07 -5.03
N GLU A 99 -1.23 16.55 -5.84
CA GLU A 99 -0.30 17.34 -6.63
C GLU A 99 -0.59 17.11 -8.12
N VAL A 100 -0.77 18.21 -8.86
CA VAL A 100 -0.96 18.18 -10.30
C VAL A 100 0.01 19.19 -10.92
N ASP A 101 0.90 18.68 -11.78
CA ASP A 101 1.87 19.52 -12.48
C ASP A 101 1.16 20.38 -13.56
N ASP A 102 1.73 21.53 -13.88
CA ASP A 102 1.09 22.48 -14.80
C ASP A 102 0.96 21.95 -16.24
N ASP A 103 1.81 20.98 -16.60
CA ASP A 103 1.81 20.30 -17.90
C ASP A 103 0.93 19.05 -17.98
N PHE A 104 0.16 18.73 -16.93
CA PHE A 104 -0.74 17.58 -16.95
C PHE A 104 -1.81 17.74 -18.05
N ASP A 105 -1.89 16.72 -18.90
CA ASP A 105 -2.90 16.68 -19.97
C ASP A 105 -4.28 16.27 -19.46
N TRP A 106 -5.13 17.25 -19.17
CA TRP A 106 -6.51 17.05 -18.72
C TRP A 106 -7.41 16.33 -19.72
N SER A 107 -7.05 16.28 -21.02
CA SER A 107 -7.81 15.56 -22.03
C SER A 107 -7.83 14.06 -21.81
N LEU A 108 -6.89 13.51 -21.07
CA LEU A 108 -6.85 12.10 -20.65
C LEU A 108 -8.12 11.72 -19.87
N LEU A 109 -8.62 12.62 -19.01
CA LEU A 109 -9.84 12.40 -18.23
C LEU A 109 -11.13 12.59 -19.04
N GLU A 110 -11.06 13.12 -20.27
CA GLU A 110 -12.21 13.20 -21.18
C GLU A 110 -12.52 11.83 -21.83
N ASN A 111 -11.57 10.88 -21.76
CA ASN A 111 -11.76 9.55 -22.32
C ASN A 111 -12.59 8.65 -21.38
N THR A 112 -13.89 8.65 -21.59
CA THR A 112 -14.85 7.85 -20.80
C THR A 112 -14.94 6.38 -21.21
N SER A 113 -14.03 5.88 -22.07
CA SER A 113 -13.94 4.45 -22.40
C SER A 113 -13.29 3.63 -21.27
N PHE A 114 -12.53 4.31 -20.39
CA PHE A 114 -11.99 3.70 -19.19
C PHE A 114 -13.03 3.67 -18.06
N ASP A 115 -12.98 2.63 -17.25
CA ASP A 115 -13.83 2.52 -16.07
C ASP A 115 -13.22 3.29 -14.90
N ASP A 116 -11.90 3.17 -14.74
CA ASP A 116 -11.17 3.86 -13.69
C ASP A 116 -9.79 4.32 -14.14
N PHE A 117 -9.24 5.25 -13.38
CA PHE A 117 -7.86 5.66 -13.48
C PHE A 117 -7.12 5.36 -12.18
N ASN A 118 -5.99 4.69 -12.33
CA ASN A 118 -4.99 4.63 -11.28
C ASN A 118 -4.20 5.93 -11.23
N VAL A 119 -4.02 6.43 -10.02
CA VAL A 119 -3.24 7.62 -9.70
C VAL A 119 -1.94 7.17 -9.03
N THR A 120 -0.83 7.82 -9.37
CA THR A 120 0.43 7.63 -8.67
C THR A 120 0.27 8.06 -7.21
N ALA A 121 0.49 7.15 -6.28
CA ALA A 121 0.59 7.42 -4.86
C ALA A 121 2.08 7.45 -4.48
N LYS A 122 2.51 8.50 -3.81
CA LYS A 122 3.91 8.73 -3.41
C LYS A 122 3.97 9.04 -1.93
N SER A 123 4.76 8.30 -1.20
CA SER A 123 5.19 8.65 0.16
C SER A 123 6.65 9.11 0.15
N SER A 124 7.19 9.46 1.31
CA SER A 124 8.64 9.74 1.46
C SER A 124 9.50 8.56 1.01
N SER A 125 8.95 7.37 1.01
CA SER A 125 9.69 6.12 0.88
C SER A 125 9.19 5.17 -0.22
N SER A 126 8.05 5.40 -0.84
CA SER A 126 7.47 4.46 -1.79
C SER A 126 6.64 5.16 -2.86
N VAL A 127 6.57 4.54 -4.03
CA VAL A 127 5.72 4.98 -5.15
C VAL A 127 4.95 3.77 -5.67
N TRP A 128 3.63 3.92 -5.83
CA TRP A 128 2.77 2.87 -6.38
C TRP A 128 1.54 3.46 -7.05
N TYR A 129 0.74 2.62 -7.70
CA TYR A 129 -0.53 3.04 -8.29
C TYR A 129 -1.71 2.67 -7.40
N ARG A 130 -2.72 3.55 -7.35
CA ARG A 130 -4.00 3.34 -6.64
C ARG A 130 -5.16 3.77 -7.52
N SER A 131 -6.21 2.96 -7.60
CA SER A 131 -7.47 3.34 -8.23
C SER A 131 -8.14 4.46 -7.41
N ARG A 132 -8.29 5.66 -8.00
CA ARG A 132 -8.75 6.86 -7.29
C ARG A 132 -9.73 7.73 -8.08
N LEU A 133 -9.90 7.46 -9.37
CA LEU A 133 -10.89 8.11 -10.21
C LEU A 133 -11.77 7.04 -10.84
N TRP A 134 -13.07 7.11 -10.61
CA TRP A 134 -14.04 6.11 -11.06
C TRP A 134 -15.11 6.76 -11.91
N ASN A 135 -15.37 6.20 -13.10
CA ASN A 135 -16.35 6.70 -14.05
C ASN A 135 -17.75 6.68 -13.44
N THR A 136 -18.44 7.83 -13.41
CA THR A 136 -19.76 7.96 -12.78
C THR A 136 -20.87 7.20 -13.52
N LYS A 137 -20.63 6.78 -14.78
CA LYS A 137 -21.57 5.98 -15.59
C LYS A 137 -21.51 4.48 -15.30
N VAL A 138 -20.56 4.06 -14.47
CA VAL A 138 -20.36 2.66 -14.08
C VAL A 138 -20.98 2.43 -12.70
N SER A 139 -21.67 1.31 -12.53
CA SER A 139 -22.21 0.92 -11.23
C SER A 139 -21.12 0.33 -10.36
N TRP A 140 -20.70 1.07 -9.36
CA TRP A 140 -19.60 0.73 -8.46
C TRP A 140 -20.09 0.13 -7.17
N ARG A 141 -19.33 -0.82 -6.65
CA ARG A 141 -19.50 -1.44 -5.34
C ARG A 141 -18.15 -1.59 -4.67
N PHE A 142 -18.15 -1.66 -3.34
CA PHE A 142 -16.98 -2.10 -2.57
C PHE A 142 -17.24 -3.45 -1.93
N HIS A 143 -16.20 -4.29 -1.86
CA HIS A 143 -16.25 -5.49 -1.05
C HIS A 143 -16.43 -5.12 0.43
N HIS A 144 -17.27 -5.88 1.12
CA HIS A 144 -17.58 -5.65 2.53
C HIS A 144 -16.49 -6.22 3.44
N ASP A 145 -15.22 -5.93 3.13
CA ASP A 145 -14.11 -6.32 3.97
C ASP A 145 -13.90 -5.34 5.11
N LYS A 146 -13.48 -5.84 6.27
CA LYS A 146 -13.23 -5.00 7.46
C LYS A 146 -11.99 -4.14 7.30
N ARG A 147 -11.06 -4.59 6.46
CA ARG A 147 -9.82 -3.87 6.11
C ARG A 147 -9.51 -4.10 4.63
N HIS A 148 -8.82 -3.14 4.01
CA HIS A 148 -8.35 -3.23 2.63
C HIS A 148 -9.48 -3.44 1.60
N GLU A 149 -10.53 -2.65 1.73
CA GLU A 149 -11.67 -2.68 0.82
C GLU A 149 -11.26 -2.45 -0.63
N CYS A 150 -11.73 -3.32 -1.51
CA CYS A 150 -11.50 -3.22 -2.95
C CYS A 150 -12.78 -2.78 -3.67
N ILE A 151 -12.63 -1.89 -4.66
CA ILE A 151 -13.72 -1.46 -5.53
C ILE A 151 -13.87 -2.42 -6.71
N TYR A 152 -15.10 -2.68 -7.12
CA TYR A 152 -15.43 -3.51 -8.29
C TYR A 152 -16.66 -2.99 -9.00
N ILE A 153 -16.88 -3.47 -10.24
CA ILE A 153 -18.09 -3.17 -11.00
C ILE A 153 -19.20 -4.15 -10.60
N ASP A 154 -20.37 -3.62 -10.27
CA ASP A 154 -21.55 -4.43 -10.01
C ASP A 154 -21.86 -5.30 -11.25
N GLY A 155 -22.07 -6.61 -11.03
CA GLY A 155 -22.17 -7.59 -12.11
C GLY A 155 -20.84 -8.26 -12.52
N GLY A 156 -19.70 -7.88 -11.93
CA GLY A 156 -18.45 -8.68 -11.93
C GLY A 156 -17.64 -8.69 -13.23
N ARG A 157 -17.89 -7.76 -14.17
CA ARG A 157 -17.01 -7.66 -15.35
C ARG A 157 -15.63 -7.11 -15.01
N LYS A 158 -14.63 -7.47 -15.79
CA LYS A 158 -13.26 -6.96 -15.65
C LYS A 158 -13.21 -5.43 -15.85
N LEU A 159 -12.43 -4.75 -15.02
CA LEU A 159 -12.12 -3.33 -15.13
C LEU A 159 -11.28 -3.03 -16.38
N ASN A 160 -11.62 -1.91 -17.05
CA ASN A 160 -10.77 -1.28 -18.06
C ASN A 160 -10.07 -0.08 -17.41
N THR A 161 -8.89 -0.32 -16.86
CA THR A 161 -8.11 0.63 -16.05
C THR A 161 -7.01 1.28 -16.87
N TYR A 162 -6.76 2.57 -16.64
CA TYR A 162 -5.62 3.30 -17.19
C TYR A 162 -4.78 3.92 -16.06
N ASN A 163 -3.46 3.83 -16.16
CA ASN A 163 -2.55 4.48 -15.23
C ASN A 163 -2.28 5.91 -15.69
N LEU A 164 -2.70 6.89 -14.90
CA LEU A 164 -2.39 8.29 -15.19
C LEU A 164 -0.88 8.55 -15.07
N PRO A 165 -0.37 9.49 -15.88
CA PRO A 165 1.00 9.96 -15.74
C PRO A 165 1.27 10.53 -14.34
N SER A 166 2.53 10.47 -13.89
CA SER A 166 2.95 10.92 -12.55
C SER A 166 2.75 12.41 -12.28
N GLN A 167 2.42 13.20 -13.30
CA GLN A 167 2.01 14.60 -13.16
C GLN A 167 0.70 14.78 -12.37
N PHE A 168 -0.11 13.72 -12.26
CA PHE A 168 -1.29 13.68 -11.40
C PHE A 168 -1.04 12.63 -10.32
N ARG A 169 -0.74 13.08 -9.09
CA ARG A 169 -0.32 12.17 -8.02
C ARG A 169 -0.87 12.56 -6.66
N HIS A 170 -1.00 11.58 -5.80
CA HIS A 170 -1.25 11.77 -4.38
C HIS A 170 0.07 11.68 -3.60
N PHE A 171 0.34 12.66 -2.77
CA PHE A 171 1.42 12.61 -1.80
C PHE A 171 0.87 12.20 -0.44
N ILE A 172 1.39 11.10 0.11
CA ILE A 172 0.91 10.48 1.34
C ILE A 172 1.83 10.86 2.49
N ILE A 173 1.28 11.42 3.55
CA ILE A 173 2.04 11.93 4.69
C ILE A 173 1.98 10.97 5.88
N ASN A 174 0.94 10.15 5.97
CA ASN A 174 0.73 9.16 7.04
C ASN A 174 0.62 9.80 8.43
N ASP A 175 -0.05 10.94 8.55
CA ASP A 175 -0.29 11.65 9.82
C ASP A 175 -1.78 11.75 10.20
N GLY A 176 -2.63 10.99 9.52
CA GLY A 176 -4.06 10.85 9.85
C GLY A 176 -4.29 10.11 11.17
N GLN A 177 -5.53 10.16 11.65
CA GLN A 177 -5.92 9.59 12.95
C GLN A 177 -5.52 8.12 13.11
N THR A 178 -5.63 7.33 12.04
CA THR A 178 -5.31 5.90 12.06
C THR A 178 -3.81 5.64 12.30
N TRP A 179 -2.94 6.50 11.80
CA TRP A 179 -1.49 6.37 11.96
C TRP A 179 -1.01 6.73 13.38
N ASN A 180 -1.79 7.51 14.13
CA ASN A 180 -1.53 7.83 15.52
C ASN A 180 -1.87 6.68 16.48
N ASN A 181 -2.48 5.61 16.01
CA ASN A 181 -2.78 4.44 16.83
C ASN A 181 -1.57 3.48 16.85
N PRO A 182 -0.88 3.31 17.98
CA PRO A 182 0.29 2.45 18.09
C PRO A 182 -0.02 0.96 17.84
N THR A 183 -1.28 0.53 18.03
CA THR A 183 -1.72 -0.86 17.82
C THR A 183 -2.31 -1.10 16.43
N LYS A 184 -2.27 -0.11 15.53
CA LYS A 184 -2.92 -0.17 14.21
C LYS A 184 -2.67 -1.49 13.49
N PHE A 185 -1.40 -1.81 13.24
CA PHE A 185 -1.03 -2.98 12.46
C PHE A 185 -1.43 -4.31 13.13
N LEU A 186 -1.32 -4.37 14.44
CA LEU A 186 -1.76 -5.54 15.21
C LEU A 186 -3.28 -5.69 15.17
N THR A 187 -4.02 -4.60 15.32
CA THR A 187 -5.48 -4.59 15.21
C THR A 187 -5.91 -5.03 13.81
N ASP A 188 -5.28 -4.50 12.77
CA ASP A 188 -5.54 -4.88 11.38
C ASP A 188 -5.29 -6.38 11.16
N ALA A 189 -4.18 -6.92 11.66
CA ALA A 189 -3.85 -8.34 11.55
C ALA A 189 -4.90 -9.24 12.21
N LEU A 190 -5.25 -8.92 13.45
CA LEU A 190 -6.23 -9.71 14.22
C LEU A 190 -7.63 -9.64 13.61
N GLU A 191 -8.06 -8.48 13.12
CA GLU A 191 -9.37 -8.34 12.46
C GLU A 191 -9.44 -9.13 11.17
N LEU A 192 -8.40 -9.08 10.32
CA LEU A 192 -8.33 -9.84 9.08
C LEU A 192 -8.27 -11.34 9.33
N GLU A 193 -7.48 -11.78 10.32
CA GLU A 193 -7.40 -13.19 10.71
C GLU A 193 -8.77 -13.69 11.22
N ASN A 194 -9.44 -12.92 12.06
CA ASN A 194 -10.79 -13.27 12.55
C ASN A 194 -11.83 -13.33 11.40
N GLN A 195 -11.73 -12.45 10.41
CA GLN A 195 -12.55 -12.54 9.19
C GLN A 195 -12.30 -13.86 8.46
N HIS A 196 -11.04 -14.21 8.28
CA HIS A 196 -10.65 -15.46 7.62
C HIS A 196 -11.21 -16.68 8.35
N VAL A 197 -11.00 -16.76 9.67
CA VAL A 197 -11.50 -17.86 10.51
C VAL A 197 -13.03 -17.95 10.51
N ALA A 198 -13.73 -16.81 10.43
CA ALA A 198 -15.18 -16.74 10.34
C ALA A 198 -15.73 -17.10 8.94
N GLY A 199 -14.88 -17.41 7.97
CA GLY A 199 -15.28 -17.76 6.61
C GLY A 199 -15.86 -16.59 5.80
N TRP A 200 -15.51 -15.35 6.16
CA TRP A 200 -15.97 -14.13 5.46
C TRP A 200 -15.16 -13.83 4.20
N THR A 201 -14.12 -14.60 3.96
CA THR A 201 -13.28 -14.45 2.79
C THR A 201 -13.80 -15.25 1.63
N ILE A 202 -13.81 -14.62 0.46
CA ILE A 202 -14.02 -15.35 -0.78
C ILE A 202 -12.82 -16.29 -0.93
N LEU A 203 -13.06 -17.60 -0.92
CA LEU A 203 -12.01 -18.64 -0.99
C LEU A 203 -11.07 -18.47 -2.19
N GLU A 204 -11.47 -17.69 -3.19
CA GLU A 204 -10.71 -17.41 -4.41
C GLU A 204 -9.80 -16.18 -4.27
N ASP A 205 -9.89 -15.42 -3.17
CA ASP A 205 -9.07 -14.22 -2.97
C ASP A 205 -7.79 -14.53 -2.19
N THR A 206 -6.75 -14.91 -2.95
CA THR A 206 -5.40 -15.14 -2.40
C THR A 206 -4.80 -13.90 -1.74
N TYR A 207 -5.26 -12.70 -2.11
CA TYR A 207 -4.79 -11.44 -1.51
C TYR A 207 -5.10 -11.34 -0.02
N HIS A 208 -6.13 -12.02 0.45
CA HIS A 208 -6.49 -12.02 1.86
C HIS A 208 -5.34 -12.57 2.73
N PHE A 209 -4.75 -13.70 2.35
CA PHE A 209 -3.56 -14.26 3.02
C PHE A 209 -2.40 -13.26 3.03
N TRP A 210 -2.20 -12.58 1.89
CA TRP A 210 -1.16 -11.57 1.78
C TRP A 210 -1.37 -10.41 2.76
N TYR A 211 -2.60 -9.89 2.87
CA TYR A 211 -2.92 -8.79 3.79
C TYR A 211 -2.78 -9.19 5.26
N ILE A 212 -3.17 -10.40 5.64
CA ILE A 212 -2.96 -10.91 7.01
C ILE A 212 -1.46 -11.01 7.28
N GLY A 213 -0.69 -11.67 6.41
CA GLY A 213 0.76 -11.82 6.53
C GLY A 213 1.47 -10.48 6.62
N LYS A 214 1.08 -9.52 5.77
CA LYS A 214 1.61 -8.15 5.74
C LYS A 214 1.31 -7.39 7.03
N SER A 215 0.10 -7.48 7.56
CA SER A 215 -0.28 -6.76 8.79
C SER A 215 0.47 -7.30 10.01
N TYR A 216 0.67 -8.62 10.13
CA TYR A 216 1.54 -9.19 11.16
C TYR A 216 3.01 -8.79 10.97
N TYR A 217 3.50 -8.77 9.73
CA TYR A 217 4.84 -8.28 9.42
C TYR A 217 5.00 -6.82 9.87
N ASP A 218 4.07 -5.94 9.55
CA ASP A 218 4.10 -4.53 9.92
C ASP A 218 4.01 -4.36 11.45
N ALA A 219 3.19 -5.16 12.14
CA ALA A 219 3.10 -5.12 13.61
C ALA A 219 4.45 -5.44 14.28
N VAL A 220 5.23 -6.37 13.70
CA VAL A 220 6.56 -6.78 14.22
C VAL A 220 7.64 -5.79 13.80
N SER A 221 7.61 -5.27 12.57
CA SER A 221 8.75 -4.55 11.96
C SER A 221 8.59 -3.03 11.97
N VAL A 222 7.36 -2.52 11.93
CA VAL A 222 7.05 -1.09 11.77
C VAL A 222 6.26 -0.54 12.95
N GLY A 223 5.49 -1.39 13.63
CA GLY A 223 4.62 -0.99 14.72
C GLY A 223 5.36 -0.30 15.86
N SER A 224 4.79 0.79 16.36
CA SER A 224 5.30 1.53 17.51
C SER A 224 4.87 0.94 18.86
N TYR A 225 4.02 -0.08 18.85
CA TYR A 225 3.57 -0.75 20.07
C TYR A 225 4.68 -1.64 20.62
N PRO A 226 5.04 -1.50 21.91
CA PRO A 226 6.13 -2.27 22.50
C PRO A 226 5.70 -3.72 22.74
N LEU A 227 5.95 -4.56 21.75
CA LEU A 227 5.72 -6.01 21.85
C LEU A 227 6.81 -6.66 22.72
N GLY A 228 6.42 -7.53 23.65
CA GLY A 228 7.37 -8.40 24.32
C GLY A 228 7.93 -9.48 23.36
N GLU A 229 9.11 -10.01 23.64
CA GLU A 229 9.81 -10.98 22.77
C GLU A 229 8.93 -12.19 22.39
N VAL A 230 8.12 -12.69 23.31
CA VAL A 230 7.20 -13.82 23.05
C VAL A 230 6.17 -13.46 21.98
N HIS A 231 5.60 -12.27 22.05
CA HIS A 231 4.62 -11.80 21.05
C HIS A 231 5.26 -11.52 19.70
N ILE A 232 6.48 -10.97 19.68
CA ILE A 232 7.26 -10.79 18.46
C ILE A 232 7.45 -12.13 17.74
N GLN A 233 7.86 -13.16 18.46
CA GLN A 233 8.06 -14.51 17.91
C GLN A 233 6.74 -15.13 17.43
N GLU A 234 5.64 -14.94 18.17
CA GLU A 234 4.32 -15.45 17.78
C GLU A 234 3.84 -14.79 16.50
N TYR A 235 3.85 -13.46 16.43
CA TYR A 235 3.37 -12.71 15.27
C TYR A 235 4.27 -12.88 14.04
N ALA A 236 5.57 -13.04 14.24
CA ALA A 236 6.46 -13.41 13.15
C ALA A 236 6.09 -14.78 12.54
N ARG A 237 5.77 -15.80 13.38
CA ARG A 237 5.32 -17.10 12.88
C ARG A 237 3.97 -17.02 12.17
N ARG A 238 3.03 -16.19 12.64
CA ARG A 238 1.74 -15.96 11.95
C ARG A 238 1.99 -15.30 10.59
N SER A 239 2.84 -14.28 10.53
CA SER A 239 3.23 -13.64 9.27
C SER A 239 3.82 -14.66 8.28
N ILE A 240 4.75 -15.52 8.77
CA ILE A 240 5.33 -16.60 7.97
C ILE A 240 4.23 -17.50 7.40
N PHE A 241 3.36 -18.03 8.26
CA PHE A 241 2.28 -18.93 7.85
C PHE A 241 1.43 -18.31 6.71
N TYR A 242 0.96 -17.08 6.88
CA TYR A 242 0.08 -16.44 5.90
C TYR A 242 0.78 -16.07 4.60
N PHE A 243 2.05 -15.67 4.63
CA PHE A 243 2.80 -15.46 3.40
C PHE A 243 3.11 -16.76 2.66
N GLU A 244 3.39 -17.87 3.37
CA GLU A 244 3.56 -19.17 2.77
C GLU A 244 2.26 -19.67 2.11
N GLU A 245 1.11 -19.53 2.79
CA GLU A 245 -0.21 -19.83 2.20
C GLU A 245 -0.48 -18.98 0.95
N TYR A 246 -0.20 -17.67 1.00
CA TYR A 246 -0.32 -16.82 -0.17
C TYR A 246 0.51 -17.32 -1.34
N LEU A 247 1.78 -17.62 -1.12
CA LEU A 247 2.68 -18.11 -2.18
C LEU A 247 2.24 -19.48 -2.72
N ASN A 248 1.80 -20.40 -1.85
CA ASN A 248 1.30 -21.70 -2.26
C ASN A 248 0.09 -21.57 -3.19
N HIS A 249 -0.87 -20.72 -2.83
CA HIS A 249 -2.05 -20.46 -3.65
C HIS A 249 -1.66 -19.79 -4.97
N MET A 250 -0.78 -18.80 -4.93
CA MET A 250 -0.33 -18.09 -6.11
C MET A 250 0.39 -18.99 -7.11
N PHE A 251 1.24 -19.91 -6.67
CA PHE A 251 1.94 -20.85 -7.54
C PHE A 251 0.96 -21.84 -8.19
N ASN A 252 -0.03 -22.32 -7.45
CA ASN A 252 -1.08 -23.19 -8.01
C ASN A 252 -1.88 -22.47 -9.10
N TYR A 253 -2.23 -21.18 -8.93
CA TYR A 253 -2.90 -20.39 -9.96
C TYR A 253 -2.05 -20.19 -11.21
N LYS A 254 -0.73 -20.04 -11.09
CA LYS A 254 0.19 -19.91 -12.22
C LYS A 254 0.22 -21.18 -13.08
N GLU A 255 0.20 -22.34 -12.45
CA GLU A 255 0.13 -23.63 -13.15
C GLU A 255 -1.19 -23.81 -13.92
N LEU A 256 -2.28 -23.20 -13.45
CA LEU A 256 -3.58 -23.18 -14.12
C LEU A 256 -3.69 -22.12 -15.24
N GLY A 257 -2.61 -21.39 -15.55
CA GLY A 257 -2.55 -20.40 -16.63
C GLY A 257 -3.20 -19.06 -16.32
N TYR A 258 -3.56 -18.80 -15.07
CA TYR A 258 -4.00 -17.48 -14.64
C TYR A 258 -2.78 -16.57 -14.43
N ALA A 259 -2.57 -15.66 -15.37
CA ALA A 259 -1.43 -14.73 -15.36
C ALA A 259 -1.65 -13.61 -14.33
N THR A 260 -0.68 -13.22 -13.50
CA THR A 260 0.61 -12.59 -13.85
C THR A 260 0.60 -11.06 -13.74
N GLY A 261 0.13 -10.42 -12.74
CA GLY A 261 0.46 -9.07 -12.28
C GLY A 261 1.14 -9.12 -10.92
N ILE A 262 1.54 -10.32 -10.50
CA ILE A 262 1.78 -10.71 -9.11
C ILE A 262 3.29 -10.77 -8.78
N SER A 263 4.17 -10.44 -9.72
CA SER A 263 5.62 -10.58 -9.53
C SER A 263 6.16 -9.75 -8.35
N GLU A 264 5.66 -8.54 -8.17
CA GLU A 264 6.08 -7.66 -7.07
C GLU A 264 5.57 -8.12 -5.70
N MET A 265 4.33 -8.57 -5.60
CA MET A 265 3.78 -9.08 -4.35
C MET A 265 4.43 -10.40 -3.94
N ALA A 266 4.76 -11.26 -4.90
CA ALA A 266 5.51 -12.48 -4.65
C ALA A 266 6.92 -12.17 -4.15
N TYR A 267 7.63 -11.26 -4.82
CA TYR A 267 8.93 -10.81 -4.37
C TYR A 267 8.86 -10.25 -2.95
N TYR A 268 7.90 -9.38 -2.69
CA TYR A 268 7.71 -8.78 -1.37
C TYR A 268 7.43 -9.85 -0.31
N SER A 269 6.59 -10.84 -0.61
CA SER A 269 6.30 -11.94 0.31
C SER A 269 7.55 -12.77 0.63
N LEU A 270 8.36 -13.09 -0.38
CA LEU A 270 9.62 -13.80 -0.20
C LEU A 270 10.61 -13.00 0.66
N TYR A 271 10.70 -11.69 0.42
CA TYR A 271 11.51 -10.80 1.25
C TYR A 271 11.02 -10.76 2.70
N CYS A 272 9.72 -10.57 2.92
CA CYS A 272 9.12 -10.54 4.27
C CYS A 272 9.30 -11.87 5.00
N LEU A 273 9.18 -13.00 4.31
CA LEU A 273 9.49 -14.32 4.87
C LEU A 273 10.93 -14.39 5.36
N GLY A 274 11.89 -13.92 4.55
CA GLY A 274 13.28 -13.83 4.98
C GLY A 274 13.45 -13.00 6.25
N GLN A 275 12.78 -11.83 6.33
CA GLN A 275 12.83 -10.99 7.53
C GLN A 275 12.21 -11.66 8.76
N MET A 276 11.05 -12.30 8.61
CA MET A 276 10.38 -12.96 9.74
C MET A 276 11.13 -14.19 10.22
N TYR A 277 11.76 -14.97 9.33
CA TYR A 277 12.64 -16.05 9.72
C TYR A 277 13.90 -15.55 10.46
N ARG A 278 14.44 -14.39 10.08
CA ARG A 278 15.51 -13.73 10.87
C ARG A 278 15.06 -13.34 12.26
N VAL A 279 13.86 -12.74 12.39
CA VAL A 279 13.26 -12.44 13.70
C VAL A 279 13.12 -13.71 14.54
N CYS A 280 12.77 -14.83 13.91
CA CYS A 280 12.72 -16.14 14.56
C CYS A 280 14.12 -16.78 14.77
N LYS A 281 15.20 -16.11 14.40
CA LYS A 281 16.60 -16.59 14.48
C LYS A 281 16.85 -17.87 13.66
N ASN A 282 16.02 -18.13 12.66
CA ASN A 282 16.22 -19.23 11.71
C ASN A 282 16.87 -18.67 10.43
N TYR A 283 18.18 -18.47 10.51
CA TYR A 283 18.96 -17.80 9.48
C TYR A 283 19.08 -18.62 8.20
N GLU A 284 19.11 -19.96 8.29
CA GLU A 284 19.14 -20.84 7.13
C GLU A 284 17.88 -20.67 6.27
N LYS A 285 16.70 -20.66 6.91
CA LYS A 285 15.45 -20.40 6.21
C LYS A 285 15.37 -18.98 5.67
N ALA A 286 15.87 -18.00 6.42
CA ALA A 286 15.93 -16.62 5.95
C ALA A 286 16.75 -16.51 4.65
N ILE A 287 17.92 -17.13 4.61
CA ILE A 287 18.80 -17.18 3.43
C ILE A 287 18.08 -17.84 2.26
N GLU A 288 17.41 -18.99 2.48
CA GLU A 288 16.63 -19.68 1.43
C GLU A 288 15.62 -18.73 0.78
N TYR A 289 14.81 -18.00 1.58
CA TYR A 289 13.78 -17.10 1.06
C TYR A 289 14.36 -15.87 0.38
N TYR A 290 15.48 -15.32 0.86
CA TYR A 290 16.13 -14.20 0.17
C TYR A 290 16.76 -14.64 -1.17
N ILE A 291 17.30 -15.84 -1.28
CA ILE A 291 17.79 -16.39 -2.57
C ILE A 291 16.60 -16.51 -3.55
N ARG A 292 15.48 -17.07 -3.10
CA ARG A 292 14.26 -17.12 -3.94
C ARG A 292 13.78 -15.73 -4.35
N ALA A 293 13.90 -14.73 -3.46
CA ALA A 293 13.58 -13.34 -3.80
C ALA A 293 14.53 -12.78 -4.85
N GLU A 294 15.85 -13.09 -4.77
CA GLU A 294 16.83 -12.72 -5.80
C GLU A 294 16.52 -13.35 -7.17
N GLU A 295 16.15 -14.62 -7.20
CA GLU A 295 15.75 -15.31 -8.43
C GLU A 295 14.51 -14.67 -9.07
N TRP A 296 13.58 -14.18 -8.23
CA TRP A 296 12.35 -13.54 -8.69
C TRP A 296 12.57 -12.13 -9.22
N CYS A 297 13.35 -11.30 -8.50
CA CYS A 297 13.65 -9.92 -8.86
C CYS A 297 15.13 -9.59 -8.62
N PRO A 298 16.06 -10.04 -9.49
CA PRO A 298 17.50 -9.95 -9.27
C PRO A 298 18.05 -8.51 -9.26
N LYS A 299 17.27 -7.54 -9.76
CA LYS A 299 17.69 -6.13 -9.82
C LYS A 299 17.43 -5.37 -8.51
N ARG A 300 16.68 -5.92 -7.58
CA ARG A 300 16.38 -5.28 -6.28
C ARG A 300 17.55 -5.49 -5.30
N ASN A 301 17.61 -4.69 -4.24
CA ASN A 301 18.70 -4.71 -3.27
C ASN A 301 18.29 -5.25 -1.89
N GLU A 302 17.01 -5.25 -1.58
CA GLU A 302 16.51 -5.55 -0.23
C GLU A 302 16.88 -6.98 0.21
N HIS A 303 16.73 -7.94 -0.68
CA HIS A 303 17.12 -9.33 -0.41
C HIS A 303 18.64 -9.49 -0.22
N ILE A 304 19.46 -8.68 -0.93
CA ILE A 304 20.92 -8.70 -0.82
C ILE A 304 21.34 -8.21 0.57
N VAL A 305 20.72 -7.15 1.07
CA VAL A 305 20.93 -6.67 2.44
C VAL A 305 20.54 -7.77 3.43
N GLY A 306 19.35 -8.38 3.25
CA GLY A 306 18.89 -9.48 4.10
C GLY A 306 19.81 -10.69 4.11
N LEU A 307 20.37 -11.07 2.93
CA LEU A 307 21.38 -12.12 2.82
C LEU A 307 22.65 -11.76 3.59
N ALA A 308 23.19 -10.55 3.36
CA ALA A 308 24.42 -10.11 4.02
C ALA A 308 24.27 -10.11 5.54
N GLU A 309 23.14 -9.62 6.07
CA GLU A 309 22.86 -9.62 7.49
C GLU A 309 22.68 -11.06 8.04
N SER A 310 22.03 -11.95 7.29
CA SER A 310 21.84 -13.34 7.70
C SER A 310 23.17 -14.11 7.74
N TYR A 311 24.02 -13.93 6.73
CA TYR A 311 25.37 -14.52 6.71
C TYR A 311 26.25 -13.99 7.84
N LYS A 312 26.13 -12.70 8.18
CA LYS A 312 26.81 -12.11 9.35
C LYS A 312 26.42 -12.83 10.64
N GLU A 313 25.12 -13.08 10.86
CA GLU A 313 24.64 -13.72 12.08
C GLU A 313 25.13 -15.17 12.25
N ILE A 314 25.34 -15.90 11.17
CA ILE A 314 25.90 -17.28 11.20
C ILE A 314 27.42 -17.30 11.08
N GLY A 315 28.08 -16.13 10.96
CA GLY A 315 29.55 -16.03 10.87
C GLY A 315 30.14 -16.37 9.50
N ASP A 316 29.33 -16.51 8.44
CA ASP A 316 29.80 -16.75 7.09
C ASP A 316 30.16 -15.41 6.38
N PHE A 317 31.29 -14.84 6.76
CA PHE A 317 31.75 -13.58 6.24
C PHE A 317 32.17 -13.63 4.76
N GLN A 318 32.50 -14.81 4.24
CA GLN A 318 32.81 -14.98 2.82
C GLN A 318 31.55 -14.79 1.97
N SER A 319 30.46 -15.47 2.29
CA SER A 319 29.17 -15.28 1.61
C SER A 319 28.63 -13.87 1.82
N MET A 320 28.78 -13.29 3.02
CA MET A 320 28.44 -11.90 3.30
C MET A 320 29.18 -10.96 2.36
N ARG A 321 30.49 -11.15 2.15
CA ARG A 321 31.31 -10.32 1.23
C ARG A 321 30.80 -10.42 -0.20
N MET A 322 30.53 -11.62 -0.68
CA MET A 322 29.97 -11.81 -2.05
C MET A 322 28.68 -11.04 -2.28
N GLN A 323 27.80 -10.98 -1.27
CA GLN A 323 26.55 -10.22 -1.38
C GLN A 323 26.81 -8.71 -1.31
N THR A 324 27.64 -8.24 -0.38
CA THR A 324 27.92 -6.81 -0.22
C THR A 324 28.69 -6.22 -1.38
N GLU A 325 29.52 -6.99 -2.08
CA GLU A 325 30.16 -6.58 -3.34
C GLU A 325 29.14 -6.19 -4.41
N LYS A 326 27.96 -6.89 -4.44
CA LYS A 326 26.85 -6.51 -5.33
C LYS A 326 26.29 -5.12 -4.97
N LEU A 327 26.19 -4.76 -3.68
CA LEU A 327 25.67 -3.47 -3.21
C LEU A 327 26.58 -2.29 -3.50
N VAL A 328 27.90 -2.49 -3.42
CA VAL A 328 28.90 -1.43 -3.64
C VAL A 328 29.32 -1.30 -5.09
N ASN A 329 28.85 -2.15 -5.99
CA ASN A 329 29.16 -2.09 -7.40
C ASN A 329 28.53 -0.83 -8.03
N PRO A 330 29.33 0.13 -8.55
CA PRO A 330 28.83 1.38 -9.14
C PRO A 330 28.04 1.16 -10.45
N GLU A 331 28.21 0.01 -11.09
CA GLU A 331 27.47 -0.33 -12.32
C GLU A 331 26.07 -0.87 -12.04
N ARG A 332 25.78 -1.23 -10.79
CA ARG A 332 24.47 -1.69 -10.40
C ARG A 332 23.49 -0.52 -10.33
N LYS A 333 22.85 -0.25 -11.46
CA LYS A 333 21.76 0.73 -11.53
C LYS A 333 20.51 0.12 -10.93
N LEU A 334 20.00 0.75 -9.88
CA LEU A 334 18.68 0.43 -9.35
C LEU A 334 17.64 0.71 -10.43
N PRO A 335 16.73 -0.22 -10.71
CA PRO A 335 15.62 0.05 -11.61
C PRO A 335 14.76 1.13 -10.95
N PHE A 336 14.57 2.26 -11.63
CA PHE A 336 13.81 3.40 -11.13
C PHE A 336 12.29 3.20 -11.24
N PRO A 337 11.50 4.03 -10.58
CA PRO A 337 10.41 3.76 -9.63
C PRO A 337 9.12 3.29 -10.30
N GLU A 338 9.13 2.95 -11.56
CA GLU A 338 7.94 2.59 -12.34
C GLU A 338 7.32 1.24 -11.96
N PHE A 339 7.97 0.48 -11.06
CA PHE A 339 7.62 -0.91 -10.78
C PHE A 339 7.44 -1.24 -9.29
N TYR A 340 7.40 -0.26 -8.39
CA TYR A 340 7.45 -0.54 -6.96
C TYR A 340 6.10 -0.44 -6.28
N PHE A 341 5.52 -1.59 -6.07
CA PHE A 341 4.45 -1.78 -5.12
C PHE A 341 5.04 -2.00 -3.72
N MET A 342 4.81 -1.05 -2.80
CA MET A 342 4.99 -1.20 -1.35
C MET A 342 6.37 -1.52 -0.78
N MET A 343 7.47 -0.93 -1.23
CA MET A 343 8.74 -1.17 -0.58
C MET A 343 9.23 0.03 0.22
N ASN A 344 9.77 -0.26 1.40
CA ASN A 344 10.34 0.75 2.27
C ASN A 344 11.65 1.30 1.65
N SER A 345 11.65 2.56 1.21
CA SER A 345 12.76 3.19 0.51
C SER A 345 13.98 3.43 1.38
N ASN A 346 13.85 3.37 2.72
CA ASN A 346 15.01 3.55 3.58
C ASN A 346 16.07 2.49 3.28
N ILE A 347 15.65 1.26 2.95
CA ILE A 347 16.56 0.22 2.46
C ILE A 347 17.11 0.56 1.06
N TYR A 348 16.41 1.39 0.32
CA TYR A 348 16.72 1.75 -1.06
C TYR A 348 17.71 2.92 -1.18
N ILE A 349 17.45 3.99 -0.45
CA ILE A 349 18.24 5.23 -0.50
C ILE A 349 19.54 5.04 0.28
N ASP A 350 19.46 4.36 1.43
CA ASP A 350 20.61 4.11 2.30
C ASP A 350 21.38 2.83 1.97
N SER A 351 20.91 2.03 0.99
CA SER A 351 21.61 0.79 0.60
C SER A 351 23.06 1.06 0.19
N GLY A 352 23.34 2.24 -0.35
CA GLY A 352 24.70 2.66 -0.69
C GLY A 352 25.60 2.79 0.55
N GLU A 353 25.22 3.55 1.54
CA GLU A 353 26.03 3.76 2.76
C GLU A 353 25.98 2.54 3.69
N TYR A 354 24.78 1.96 3.89
CA TYR A 354 24.64 0.74 4.67
C TYR A 354 25.32 -0.45 3.99
N GLY A 355 25.23 -0.55 2.67
CA GLY A 355 25.94 -1.54 1.87
C GLY A 355 27.47 -1.42 2.02
N LYS A 356 28.03 -0.20 1.98
CA LYS A 356 29.45 0.07 2.25
C LYS A 356 29.84 -0.33 3.67
N PHE A 357 28.98 -0.04 4.65
CA PHE A 357 29.19 -0.43 6.04
C PHE A 357 29.24 -1.96 6.20
N LEU A 358 28.27 -2.69 5.65
CA LEU A 358 28.24 -4.15 5.67
C LEU A 358 29.44 -4.73 4.90
N HIS A 359 29.82 -4.14 3.78
CA HIS A 359 30.98 -4.58 3.01
C HIS A 359 32.28 -4.42 3.80
N LYS A 360 32.45 -3.29 4.48
CA LYS A 360 33.59 -3.08 5.39
C LYS A 360 33.68 -4.15 6.45
N ILE A 361 32.56 -4.45 7.15
CA ILE A 361 32.51 -5.52 8.16
C ILE A 361 32.91 -6.87 7.54
N SER A 362 32.42 -7.19 6.35
CA SER A 362 32.73 -8.46 5.70
C SER A 362 34.22 -8.58 5.37
N CYS A 363 34.85 -7.49 4.88
CA CYS A 363 36.28 -7.47 4.57
C CYS A 363 37.15 -7.58 5.83
N GLU A 364 36.75 -6.92 6.92
CA GLU A 364 37.50 -6.97 8.19
C GLU A 364 37.48 -8.37 8.86
N ASN A 365 36.44 -9.17 8.57
CA ASN A 365 36.23 -10.48 9.19
C ASN A 365 36.49 -11.67 8.24
N CYS A 366 36.72 -11.43 6.94
CA CYS A 366 37.19 -12.47 6.04
C CYS A 366 38.64 -12.80 6.37
N VAL A 367 38.85 -14.00 6.90
CA VAL A 367 40.19 -14.56 6.96
C VAL A 367 40.56 -15.00 5.55
N GLU A 368 41.61 -14.39 4.96
CA GLU A 368 42.18 -14.93 3.74
C GLU A 368 42.68 -16.35 4.07
N ILE A 369 41.98 -17.32 3.49
CA ILE A 369 42.48 -18.71 3.55
C ILE A 369 43.69 -18.73 2.63
N PRO A 370 44.89 -19.06 3.13
CA PRO A 370 46.13 -19.03 2.36
C PRO A 370 46.15 -20.02 1.20
#